data_ba0959c56283b740901b096163c84de4
#
_entry.id   ba0959c56283b740901b096163c84de4
#
_cell.length_a   1.000
_cell.length_b   1.000
_cell.length_c   1.000
_cell.angle_alpha   90.00
_cell.angle_beta   90.00
_cell.angle_gamma   90.00
#
_symmetry.space_group_name_H-M   'P 1'
#
loop_
_entity.id
_entity.type
_entity.pdbx_description
1 polymer ?
#
loop_
_entity_poly.entity_id
_entity_poly.type
_entity_poly.pdbx_seq_one_letter_code
_entity_poly.pdbx_strand_id
1 'polypeptide(L)'
;MDRIQIIQEIFSKTGFTNYLEIGCQTGKSFLPIRAKNKTAVDPVFKIPIGRKLKNLIKWPSNKHNRYFTEESDAFFANHKDYLKQLGHLDVVLVDGLHNFRTSLNDVLNSLEYLNPKGLILMHDCYPPNAAAAFPAEFFPTDEEIKNLKGWTGEWCGDVWKSVAYLIQKYPDLLETGVINTDYGLGFVMPKSGFKERNFKIDEKLFAEIDKLTYEDMMKNPKETINLKEVGYAGKMISKIASASK
;
A
#
# COMPACT_ATOMS: atom_id res chain seq x y z
N MET A 1 0.43 -13.43 -9.24
CA MET A 1 -0.80 -12.89 -8.59
C MET A 1 -0.61 -11.39 -8.48
N ASP A 2 -1.60 -10.62 -8.92
CA ASP A 2 -1.64 -9.17 -8.69
C ASP A 2 -2.19 -8.82 -7.29
N ARG A 3 -2.18 -7.53 -6.93
CA ARG A 3 -2.67 -7.05 -5.62
C ARG A 3 -4.13 -7.41 -5.36
N ILE A 4 -5.00 -7.36 -6.38
CA ILE A 4 -6.43 -7.68 -6.23
C ILE A 4 -6.61 -9.16 -5.88
N GLN A 5 -5.90 -10.04 -6.56
CA GLN A 5 -5.94 -11.49 -6.32
C GLN A 5 -5.44 -11.82 -4.91
N ILE A 6 -4.32 -11.22 -4.48
CA ILE A 6 -3.75 -11.43 -3.14
C ILE A 6 -4.74 -10.98 -2.06
N ILE A 7 -5.26 -9.75 -2.16
CA ILE A 7 -6.22 -9.21 -1.19
C ILE A 7 -7.48 -10.10 -1.12
N GLN A 8 -8.00 -10.49 -2.29
CA GLN A 8 -9.21 -11.31 -2.34
C GLN A 8 -8.99 -12.70 -1.75
N GLU A 9 -7.82 -13.32 -1.97
CA GLU A 9 -7.50 -14.61 -1.34
C GLU A 9 -7.39 -14.49 0.18
N ILE A 10 -6.81 -13.43 0.70
CA ILE A 10 -6.73 -13.18 2.14
C ILE A 10 -8.14 -13.11 2.73
N PHE A 11 -9.04 -12.28 2.20
CA PHE A 11 -10.42 -12.19 2.68
C PHE A 11 -11.18 -13.52 2.55
N SER A 12 -10.87 -14.34 1.54
CA SER A 12 -11.53 -15.63 1.37
C SER A 12 -11.05 -16.73 2.33
N LYS A 13 -9.82 -16.60 2.86
CA LYS A 13 -9.17 -17.61 3.72
C LYS A 13 -9.13 -17.21 5.20
N THR A 14 -9.54 -16.01 5.55
CA THR A 14 -9.53 -15.46 6.91
C THR A 14 -10.93 -15.03 7.33
N GLY A 15 -11.10 -14.72 8.62
CA GLY A 15 -12.28 -14.03 9.14
C GLY A 15 -12.22 -12.50 9.03
N PHE A 16 -11.31 -11.96 8.23
CA PHE A 16 -11.11 -10.53 8.06
C PHE A 16 -12.32 -9.86 7.41
N THR A 17 -12.61 -8.64 7.86
CA THR A 17 -13.81 -7.89 7.46
C THR A 17 -13.55 -6.48 6.95
N ASN A 18 -12.45 -5.86 7.37
CA ASN A 18 -12.20 -4.43 7.17
C ASN A 18 -11.08 -4.18 6.15
N TYR A 19 -11.41 -3.49 5.08
CA TYR A 19 -10.50 -3.10 4.01
C TYR A 19 -10.42 -1.58 3.89
N LEU A 20 -9.20 -1.06 3.85
CA LEU A 20 -8.91 0.33 3.53
C LEU A 20 -8.08 0.40 2.25
N GLU A 21 -8.45 1.30 1.33
CA GLU A 21 -7.64 1.64 0.15
C GLU A 21 -7.37 3.15 0.14
N ILE A 22 -6.10 3.51 0.11
CA ILE A 22 -5.60 4.88 -0.07
C ILE A 22 -5.14 5.01 -1.51
N GLY A 23 -5.70 5.99 -2.26
CA GLY A 23 -5.44 6.13 -3.70
C GLY A 23 -6.38 5.28 -4.55
N CYS A 24 -7.67 5.37 -4.31
CA CYS A 24 -8.70 4.57 -5.02
C CYS A 24 -8.92 5.02 -6.47
N GLN A 25 -8.77 6.29 -6.76
CA GLN A 25 -8.93 6.98 -8.06
C GLN A 25 -10.12 6.45 -8.90
N THR A 26 -9.88 5.49 -9.79
CA THR A 26 -10.91 4.93 -10.70
C THR A 26 -11.66 3.73 -10.13
N GLY A 27 -11.34 3.29 -8.93
CA GLY A 27 -11.94 2.13 -8.26
C GLY A 27 -11.63 0.78 -8.91
N LYS A 28 -10.52 0.70 -9.69
CA LYS A 28 -10.13 -0.52 -10.41
C LYS A 28 -9.78 -1.65 -9.45
N SER A 29 -9.06 -1.34 -8.40
CA SER A 29 -8.67 -2.26 -7.32
C SER A 29 -9.77 -2.39 -6.27
N PHE A 30 -10.36 -1.28 -5.84
CA PHE A 30 -11.31 -1.20 -4.74
C PHE A 30 -12.62 -1.96 -4.96
N LEU A 31 -13.27 -1.73 -6.12
CA LEU A 31 -14.62 -2.26 -6.35
C LEU A 31 -14.70 -3.79 -6.44
N PRO A 32 -13.70 -4.52 -7.01
CA PRO A 32 -13.73 -5.98 -7.07
C PRO A 32 -13.55 -6.68 -5.72
N ILE A 33 -12.92 -6.03 -4.73
CA ILE A 33 -12.65 -6.65 -3.43
C ILE A 33 -13.95 -6.94 -2.67
N ARG A 34 -14.05 -8.16 -2.13
CA ARG A 34 -15.20 -8.66 -1.37
C ARG A 34 -14.86 -8.67 0.12
N ALA A 35 -14.83 -7.51 0.73
CA ALA A 35 -14.77 -7.34 2.18
C ALA A 35 -16.12 -6.87 2.71
N LYS A 36 -16.41 -7.10 3.99
CA LYS A 36 -17.66 -6.67 4.63
C LYS A 36 -17.73 -5.15 4.74
N ASN A 37 -16.66 -4.54 5.21
CA ASN A 37 -16.52 -3.09 5.36
C ASN A 37 -15.39 -2.63 4.45
N LYS A 38 -15.68 -1.69 3.56
CA LYS A 38 -14.70 -1.14 2.63
C LYS A 38 -14.68 0.37 2.71
N THR A 39 -13.50 0.90 2.92
CA THR A 39 -13.22 2.33 3.01
C THR A 39 -12.24 2.71 1.91
N ALA A 40 -12.56 3.74 1.15
CA ALA A 40 -11.68 4.34 0.16
C ALA A 40 -11.38 5.79 0.54
N VAL A 41 -10.12 6.16 0.47
CA VAL A 41 -9.63 7.53 0.69
C VAL A 41 -8.91 8.00 -0.56
N ASP A 42 -9.35 9.12 -1.11
CA ASP A 42 -8.75 9.70 -2.32
C ASP A 42 -9.19 11.17 -2.43
N PRO A 43 -8.31 12.13 -2.68
CA PRO A 43 -8.70 13.52 -2.84
C PRO A 43 -9.59 13.75 -4.08
N VAL A 44 -9.51 12.86 -5.10
CA VAL A 44 -10.26 13.01 -6.35
C VAL A 44 -10.73 11.66 -6.90
N PHE A 45 -11.93 11.23 -6.54
CA PHE A 45 -12.52 10.02 -7.11
C PHE A 45 -12.91 10.23 -8.59
N LYS A 46 -12.34 9.41 -9.47
CA LYS A 46 -12.65 9.34 -10.92
C LYS A 46 -13.33 8.03 -11.29
N ILE A 47 -14.17 7.47 -10.42
CA ILE A 47 -14.84 6.18 -10.63
C ILE A 47 -15.92 6.33 -11.71
N PRO A 48 -15.79 5.67 -12.89
CA PRO A 48 -16.81 5.72 -13.92
C PRO A 48 -18.14 5.12 -13.42
N ILE A 49 -19.26 5.78 -13.70
CA ILE A 49 -20.60 5.33 -13.28
C ILE A 49 -20.87 3.90 -13.75
N GLY A 50 -20.54 3.56 -15.00
CA GLY A 50 -20.71 2.21 -15.52
C GLY A 50 -19.91 1.16 -14.76
N ARG A 51 -18.67 1.47 -14.30
CA ARG A 51 -17.87 0.59 -13.46
C ARG A 51 -18.52 0.39 -12.08
N LYS A 52 -19.01 1.48 -11.48
CA LYS A 52 -19.70 1.43 -10.19
C LYS A 52 -20.97 0.57 -10.26
N LEU A 53 -21.81 0.76 -11.26
CA LEU A 53 -23.04 -0.02 -11.49
C LEU A 53 -22.74 -1.50 -11.76
N LYS A 54 -21.78 -1.81 -12.65
CA LYS A 54 -21.37 -3.18 -12.96
C LYS A 54 -20.91 -3.91 -11.70
N ASN A 55 -20.09 -3.27 -10.88
CA ASN A 55 -19.59 -3.87 -9.64
C ASN A 55 -20.66 -3.96 -8.55
N LEU A 56 -21.62 -3.02 -8.50
CA LEU A 56 -22.75 -3.08 -7.58
C LEU A 56 -23.70 -4.26 -7.90
N ILE A 57 -23.98 -4.50 -9.20
CA ILE A 57 -24.76 -5.67 -9.64
C ILE A 57 -24.03 -6.97 -9.31
N LYS A 58 -22.74 -7.03 -9.64
CA LYS A 58 -21.92 -8.24 -9.40
C LYS A 58 -21.68 -8.51 -7.92
N TRP A 59 -21.50 -7.47 -7.12
CA TRP A 59 -21.17 -7.51 -5.70
C TRP A 59 -22.03 -6.50 -4.93
N PRO A 60 -23.26 -6.85 -4.52
CA PRO A 60 -24.20 -5.93 -3.85
C PRO A 60 -23.67 -5.31 -2.55
N SER A 61 -22.68 -5.93 -1.90
CA SER A 61 -21.98 -5.36 -0.73
C SER A 61 -21.35 -4.00 -1.01
N ASN A 62 -21.05 -3.68 -2.27
CA ASN A 62 -20.52 -2.36 -2.67
C ASN A 62 -21.46 -1.18 -2.34
N LYS A 63 -22.74 -1.43 -2.06
CA LYS A 63 -23.67 -0.39 -1.57
C LYS A 63 -23.28 0.18 -0.20
N HIS A 64 -22.47 -0.54 0.56
CA HIS A 64 -22.03 -0.15 1.90
C HIS A 64 -20.64 0.48 1.92
N ASN A 65 -19.99 0.65 0.76
CA ASN A 65 -18.68 1.28 0.67
C ASN A 65 -18.71 2.69 1.24
N ARG A 66 -17.65 3.05 1.98
CA ARG A 66 -17.40 4.41 2.45
C ARG A 66 -16.35 5.08 1.58
N TYR A 67 -16.60 6.33 1.23
CA TYR A 67 -15.69 7.14 0.40
C TYR A 67 -15.40 8.44 1.14
N PHE A 68 -14.13 8.75 1.33
CA PHE A 68 -13.64 9.98 1.94
C PHE A 68 -12.86 10.75 0.89
N THR A 69 -13.40 11.92 0.49
CA THR A 69 -12.82 12.77 -0.56
C THR A 69 -11.89 13.78 0.09
N GLU A 70 -10.70 13.31 0.47
CA GLU A 70 -9.66 14.08 1.15
C GLU A 70 -8.31 13.36 1.05
N GLU A 71 -7.24 14.05 1.41
CA GLU A 71 -5.91 13.47 1.52
C GLU A 71 -5.85 12.49 2.70
N SER A 72 -4.98 11.50 2.63
CA SER A 72 -4.86 10.44 3.64
C SER A 72 -4.48 10.99 5.03
N ASP A 73 -3.56 11.94 5.11
CA ASP A 73 -3.19 12.56 6.39
C ASP A 73 -4.39 13.26 7.05
N ALA A 74 -5.22 13.97 6.27
CA ALA A 74 -6.44 14.58 6.74
C ALA A 74 -7.46 13.53 7.20
N PHE A 75 -7.62 12.45 6.45
CA PHE A 75 -8.49 11.33 6.83
C PHE A 75 -8.10 10.74 8.18
N PHE A 76 -6.84 10.39 8.40
CA PHE A 76 -6.39 9.83 9.67
C PHE A 76 -6.49 10.83 10.82
N ALA A 77 -6.32 12.12 10.55
CA ALA A 77 -6.47 13.16 11.56
C ALA A 77 -7.93 13.41 11.97
N ASN A 78 -8.85 13.47 10.98
CA ASN A 78 -10.22 13.90 11.15
C ASN A 78 -11.20 12.77 11.50
N HIS A 79 -10.88 11.51 11.13
CA HIS A 79 -11.82 10.38 11.25
C HIS A 79 -11.40 9.31 12.27
N LYS A 80 -10.72 9.72 13.34
CA LYS A 80 -10.27 8.82 14.42
C LYS A 80 -11.43 8.05 15.07
N ASP A 81 -12.58 8.71 15.26
CA ASP A 81 -13.74 8.06 15.85
C ASP A 81 -14.37 7.02 14.91
N TYR A 82 -14.39 7.30 13.60
CA TYR A 82 -14.77 6.32 12.60
C TYR A 82 -13.85 5.09 12.62
N LEU A 83 -12.54 5.30 12.64
CA LEU A 83 -11.56 4.22 12.68
C LEU A 83 -11.68 3.39 13.96
N LYS A 84 -11.90 4.03 15.12
CA LYS A 84 -12.18 3.33 16.39
C LYS A 84 -13.46 2.50 16.34
N GLN A 85 -14.54 3.04 15.74
CA GLN A 85 -15.81 2.30 15.58
C GLN A 85 -15.67 1.13 14.60
N LEU A 86 -14.86 1.27 13.57
CA LEU A 86 -14.55 0.19 12.63
C LEU A 86 -13.78 -0.94 13.33
N GLY A 87 -13.02 -0.63 14.35
CA GLY A 87 -12.11 -1.52 15.05
C GLY A 87 -10.75 -1.56 14.38
N HIS A 88 -10.25 -2.76 14.07
CA HIS A 88 -8.99 -2.90 13.37
C HIS A 88 -9.15 -2.86 11.85
N LEU A 89 -8.14 -2.34 11.16
CA LEU A 89 -7.96 -2.53 9.72
C LEU A 89 -7.30 -3.90 9.49
N ASP A 90 -7.93 -4.76 8.71
CA ASP A 90 -7.39 -6.10 8.46
C ASP A 90 -6.46 -6.13 7.25
N VAL A 91 -6.86 -5.47 6.18
CA VAL A 91 -6.03 -5.30 4.98
C VAL A 91 -6.09 -3.85 4.54
N VAL A 92 -4.92 -3.27 4.31
CA VAL A 92 -4.77 -1.92 3.76
C VAL A 92 -4.03 -2.02 2.42
N LEU A 93 -4.49 -1.29 1.41
CA LEU A 93 -3.73 -1.02 0.19
C LEU A 93 -3.34 0.45 0.15
N VAL A 94 -2.04 0.71 0.04
CA VAL A 94 -1.46 2.04 -0.19
C VAL A 94 -1.06 2.11 -1.66
N ASP A 95 -1.80 2.91 -2.43
CA ASP A 95 -1.65 3.11 -3.88
C ASP A 95 -1.99 4.59 -4.22
N GLY A 96 -1.53 5.50 -3.36
CA GLY A 96 -1.82 6.94 -3.41
C GLY A 96 -0.81 7.73 -4.21
N LEU A 97 -0.22 8.75 -3.60
CA LEU A 97 0.82 9.56 -4.23
C LEU A 97 2.16 8.82 -4.18
N HIS A 98 2.81 8.70 -5.34
CA HIS A 98 4.01 7.87 -5.51
C HIS A 98 5.30 8.59 -5.08
N ASN A 99 5.30 9.17 -3.89
CA ASN A 99 6.52 9.71 -3.29
C ASN A 99 6.79 9.08 -1.91
N PHE A 100 8.07 9.09 -1.54
CA PHE A 100 8.56 8.44 -0.33
C PHE A 100 7.85 8.93 0.94
N ARG A 101 7.73 10.25 1.14
CA ARG A 101 7.18 10.81 2.40
C ARG A 101 5.71 10.46 2.56
N THR A 102 4.91 10.66 1.52
CA THR A 102 3.46 10.39 1.59
C THR A 102 3.19 8.91 1.76
N SER A 103 3.82 8.05 0.96
CA SER A 103 3.62 6.59 1.07
C SER A 103 4.08 6.05 2.42
N LEU A 104 5.15 6.59 3.01
CA LEU A 104 5.58 6.23 4.36
C LEU A 104 4.57 6.68 5.42
N ASN A 105 4.06 7.92 5.35
CA ASN A 105 3.01 8.40 6.24
C ASN A 105 1.76 7.53 6.18
N ASP A 106 1.33 7.16 4.97
CA ASP A 106 0.15 6.30 4.77
C ASP A 106 0.32 4.96 5.50
N VAL A 107 1.51 4.37 5.41
CA VAL A 107 1.81 3.12 6.13
C VAL A 107 1.84 3.34 7.63
N LEU A 108 2.55 4.36 8.12
CA LEU A 108 2.68 4.62 9.56
C LEU A 108 1.33 4.94 10.21
N ASN A 109 0.51 5.75 9.57
CA ASN A 109 -0.86 6.04 10.02
C ASN A 109 -1.74 4.77 10.00
N SER A 110 -1.60 3.93 8.97
CA SER A 110 -2.34 2.67 8.89
C SER A 110 -1.95 1.68 9.99
N LEU A 111 -0.66 1.63 10.36
CA LEU A 111 -0.15 0.76 11.43
C LEU A 111 -0.77 1.07 12.80
N GLU A 112 -1.22 2.30 13.05
CA GLU A 112 -1.88 2.69 14.30
C GLU A 112 -3.23 1.97 14.50
N TYR A 113 -3.85 1.51 13.41
CA TYR A 113 -5.16 0.85 13.42
C TYR A 113 -5.11 -0.58 12.89
N LEU A 114 -3.91 -1.08 12.55
CA LEU A 114 -3.78 -2.38 11.90
C LEU A 114 -4.04 -3.53 12.89
N ASN A 115 -4.84 -4.49 12.47
CA ASN A 115 -4.98 -5.76 13.14
C ASN A 115 -3.59 -6.39 13.36
N PRO A 116 -3.25 -6.89 14.57
CA PRO A 116 -1.96 -7.57 14.81
C PRO A 116 -1.69 -8.78 13.90
N LYS A 117 -2.70 -9.29 13.22
CA LYS A 117 -2.60 -10.36 12.19
C LYS A 117 -2.83 -9.82 10.78
N GLY A 118 -2.97 -8.51 10.62
CA GLY A 118 -3.32 -7.83 9.37
C GLY A 118 -2.16 -7.67 8.40
N LEU A 119 -2.45 -7.02 7.30
CA LEU A 119 -1.51 -6.77 6.20
C LEU A 119 -1.69 -5.37 5.64
N ILE A 120 -0.58 -4.66 5.43
CA ILE A 120 -0.54 -3.50 4.53
C ILE A 120 0.18 -3.95 3.25
N LEU A 121 -0.43 -3.67 2.10
CA LEU A 121 0.19 -3.76 0.78
C LEU A 121 0.48 -2.37 0.26
N MET A 122 1.60 -2.22 -0.43
CA MET A 122 2.03 -0.99 -1.08
C MET A 122 2.26 -1.27 -2.56
N HIS A 123 1.70 -0.46 -3.44
CA HIS A 123 1.95 -0.59 -4.88
C HIS A 123 3.23 0.13 -5.29
N ASP A 124 3.76 -0.16 -6.47
CA ASP A 124 4.89 0.53 -7.10
C ASP A 124 6.25 0.49 -6.35
N CYS A 125 6.48 -0.57 -5.57
CA CYS A 125 7.70 -0.71 -4.76
C CYS A 125 8.89 -1.35 -5.50
N TYR A 126 8.77 -1.69 -6.79
CA TYR A 126 9.87 -2.20 -7.61
C TYR A 126 9.75 -1.71 -9.06
N PRO A 127 10.14 -0.45 -9.29
CA PRO A 127 10.05 0.19 -10.59
C PRO A 127 10.79 -0.61 -11.68
N PRO A 128 10.24 -0.71 -12.90
CA PRO A 128 10.86 -1.50 -13.98
C PRO A 128 12.13 -0.86 -14.55
N ASN A 129 12.31 0.44 -14.36
CA ASN A 129 13.48 1.19 -14.84
C ASN A 129 13.64 2.51 -14.06
N ALA A 130 14.77 3.18 -14.26
CA ALA A 130 15.09 4.44 -13.58
C ALA A 130 14.11 5.58 -13.92
N ALA A 131 13.54 5.60 -15.12
CA ALA A 131 12.56 6.61 -15.50
C ALA A 131 11.24 6.44 -14.73
N ALA A 132 10.77 5.20 -14.54
CA ALA A 132 9.60 4.91 -13.70
C ALA A 132 9.86 5.19 -12.23
N ALA A 133 11.13 5.09 -11.78
CA ALA A 133 11.55 5.40 -10.41
C ALA A 133 11.84 6.87 -10.15
N PHE A 134 11.56 7.76 -11.13
CA PHE A 134 11.87 9.18 -11.01
C PHE A 134 11.18 9.79 -9.78
N PRO A 135 11.95 10.35 -8.82
CA PRO A 135 11.37 10.95 -7.63
C PRO A 135 10.76 12.31 -7.99
N ALA A 136 9.49 12.48 -7.70
CA ALA A 136 8.78 13.73 -7.89
C ALA A 136 7.72 13.91 -6.80
N GLU A 137 7.36 15.16 -6.51
CA GLU A 137 6.32 15.45 -5.53
C GLU A 137 4.93 15.02 -6.04
N PHE A 138 4.69 15.21 -7.34
CA PHE A 138 3.48 14.80 -8.04
C PHE A 138 3.86 14.06 -9.33
N PHE A 139 2.86 13.62 -10.09
CA PHE A 139 3.10 13.00 -11.39
C PHE A 139 4.00 13.91 -12.26
N PRO A 140 5.07 13.39 -12.86
CA PRO A 140 6.03 14.19 -13.60
C PRO A 140 5.39 15.04 -14.70
N THR A 141 5.85 16.26 -14.83
CA THR A 141 5.40 17.18 -15.87
C THR A 141 5.85 16.72 -17.26
N ASP A 142 5.19 17.22 -18.31
CA ASP A 142 5.59 16.92 -19.71
C ASP A 142 7.04 17.30 -20.01
N GLU A 143 7.59 18.33 -19.34
CA GLU A 143 8.97 18.76 -19.49
C GLU A 143 9.95 17.77 -18.83
N GLU A 144 9.65 17.32 -17.62
CA GLU A 144 10.42 16.27 -16.94
C GLU A 144 10.40 14.98 -17.73
N ILE A 145 9.21 14.54 -18.18
CA ILE A 145 9.02 13.30 -18.96
C ILE A 145 9.88 13.31 -20.23
N LYS A 146 9.96 14.44 -20.96
CA LYS A 146 10.79 14.57 -22.17
C LYS A 146 12.27 14.30 -21.89
N ASN A 147 12.73 14.57 -20.68
CA ASN A 147 14.11 14.37 -20.24
C ASN A 147 14.37 12.99 -19.63
N LEU A 148 13.30 12.20 -19.33
CA LEU A 148 13.41 10.88 -18.74
C LEU A 148 13.71 9.82 -19.82
N LYS A 149 14.97 9.47 -19.95
CA LYS A 149 15.39 8.42 -20.88
C LYS A 149 14.82 7.06 -20.47
N GLY A 150 14.09 6.43 -21.38
CA GLY A 150 13.45 5.13 -21.13
C GLY A 150 12.07 5.22 -20.48
N TRP A 151 11.43 6.39 -20.51
CA TRP A 151 10.04 6.56 -20.06
C TRP A 151 9.07 5.69 -20.87
N THR A 152 8.24 4.92 -20.18
CA THR A 152 7.25 3.98 -20.75
C THR A 152 5.80 4.39 -20.48
N GLY A 153 5.57 5.54 -19.86
CA GLY A 153 4.23 6.00 -19.46
C GLY A 153 3.84 5.60 -18.05
N GLU A 154 4.71 4.90 -17.34
CA GLU A 154 4.47 4.41 -15.98
C GLU A 154 5.36 5.14 -14.99
N TRP A 155 4.79 5.51 -13.85
CA TRP A 155 5.49 6.20 -12.79
C TRP A 155 5.21 5.52 -11.45
N CYS A 156 6.26 4.95 -10.89
CA CYS A 156 6.26 4.35 -9.56
C CYS A 156 6.84 5.31 -8.50
N GLY A 157 7.58 6.33 -8.94
CA GLY A 157 8.26 7.24 -8.04
C GLY A 157 9.26 6.54 -7.13
N ASP A 158 9.39 7.03 -5.91
CA ASP A 158 10.33 6.49 -4.93
C ASP A 158 9.64 5.79 -3.73
N VAL A 159 8.44 5.24 -3.92
CA VAL A 159 7.67 4.47 -2.92
C VAL A 159 8.50 3.35 -2.29
N TRP A 160 9.39 2.69 -3.05
CA TRP A 160 10.27 1.63 -2.56
C TRP A 160 11.14 2.05 -1.37
N LYS A 161 11.45 3.35 -1.23
CA LYS A 161 12.20 3.90 -0.09
C LYS A 161 11.43 3.72 1.23
N SER A 162 10.10 3.73 1.20
CA SER A 162 9.27 3.44 2.37
C SER A 162 9.48 2.02 2.87
N VAL A 163 9.62 1.06 1.96
CA VAL A 163 9.95 -0.34 2.33
C VAL A 163 11.36 -0.41 2.95
N ALA A 164 12.35 0.24 2.34
CA ALA A 164 13.72 0.30 2.86
C ALA A 164 13.77 0.94 4.27
N TYR A 165 13.02 2.03 4.47
CA TYR A 165 12.88 2.67 5.77
C TYR A 165 12.30 1.73 6.83
N LEU A 166 11.19 1.06 6.53
CA LEU A 166 10.50 0.17 7.47
C LEU A 166 11.36 -1.03 7.87
N ILE A 167 12.12 -1.60 6.93
CA ILE A 167 13.07 -2.69 7.19
C ILE A 167 14.12 -2.25 8.21
N GLN A 168 14.66 -1.04 8.06
CA GLN A 168 15.71 -0.55 8.96
C GLN A 168 15.17 -0.06 10.31
N LYS A 169 14.00 0.60 10.30
CA LYS A 169 13.43 1.22 11.52
C LYS A 169 12.76 0.22 12.44
N TYR A 170 12.08 -0.78 11.89
CA TYR A 170 11.21 -1.67 12.66
C TYR A 170 11.48 -3.16 12.41
N PRO A 171 12.77 -3.62 12.37
CA PRO A 171 13.09 -5.02 12.04
C PRO A 171 12.49 -6.03 13.01
N ASP A 172 12.35 -5.66 14.29
CA ASP A 172 11.81 -6.56 15.33
C ASP A 172 10.30 -6.57 15.41
N LEU A 173 9.64 -5.56 14.86
CA LEU A 173 8.18 -5.37 14.96
C LEU A 173 7.44 -5.78 13.70
N LEU A 174 8.07 -5.62 12.53
CA LEU A 174 7.45 -5.78 11.24
C LEU A 174 8.23 -6.78 10.38
N GLU A 175 7.52 -7.61 9.67
CA GLU A 175 8.03 -8.35 8.53
C GLU A 175 7.68 -7.56 7.28
N THR A 176 8.71 -7.02 6.62
CA THR A 176 8.55 -6.09 5.50
C THR A 176 9.40 -6.55 4.31
N GLY A 177 8.89 -6.34 3.11
CA GLY A 177 9.62 -6.62 1.88
C GLY A 177 8.77 -6.32 0.65
N VAL A 178 9.28 -6.67 -0.52
CA VAL A 178 8.61 -6.49 -1.81
C VAL A 178 8.49 -7.82 -2.52
N ILE A 179 7.33 -8.14 -3.05
CA ILE A 179 7.10 -9.30 -3.94
C ILE A 179 7.30 -8.80 -5.38
N ASN A 180 8.10 -9.51 -6.16
CA ASN A 180 8.36 -9.18 -7.57
C ASN A 180 7.15 -9.49 -8.46
N THR A 181 6.09 -8.72 -8.31
CA THR A 181 4.85 -8.78 -9.11
C THR A 181 4.18 -7.41 -9.08
N ASP A 182 3.37 -7.08 -10.09
CA ASP A 182 2.49 -5.89 -10.09
C ASP A 182 3.28 -4.59 -9.79
N TYR A 183 4.38 -4.34 -10.51
CA TYR A 183 5.34 -3.21 -10.30
C TYR A 183 6.02 -3.19 -8.93
N GLY A 184 6.12 -4.36 -8.29
CA GLY A 184 6.63 -4.50 -6.93
C GLY A 184 5.56 -4.25 -5.87
N LEU A 185 5.02 -5.34 -5.34
CA LEU A 185 4.03 -5.26 -4.28
C LEU A 185 4.73 -5.32 -2.93
N GLY A 186 4.90 -4.17 -2.30
CA GLY A 186 5.38 -4.04 -0.93
C GLY A 186 4.41 -4.69 0.05
N PHE A 187 4.92 -5.36 1.07
CA PHE A 187 4.11 -5.92 2.15
C PHE A 187 4.68 -5.55 3.52
N VAL A 188 3.79 -5.29 4.46
CA VAL A 188 4.10 -4.99 5.85
C VAL A 188 3.17 -5.81 6.73
N MET A 189 3.73 -6.72 7.52
CA MET A 189 3.00 -7.59 8.45
C MET A 189 3.54 -7.43 9.86
N PRO A 190 2.67 -7.29 10.87
CA PRO A 190 3.07 -7.32 12.27
C PRO A 190 3.76 -8.65 12.64
N LYS A 191 4.83 -8.58 13.42
CA LYS A 191 5.44 -9.73 14.08
C LYS A 191 4.82 -9.99 15.44
N SER A 192 5.12 -11.14 16.05
CA SER A 192 4.71 -11.45 17.41
C SER A 192 5.18 -10.34 18.37
N GLY A 193 4.28 -9.87 19.25
CA GLY A 193 4.57 -8.76 20.16
C GLY A 193 4.30 -7.37 19.59
N PHE A 194 3.82 -7.27 18.35
CA PHE A 194 3.36 -5.99 17.80
C PHE A 194 2.26 -5.41 18.70
N LYS A 195 2.39 -4.13 19.00
CA LYS A 195 1.37 -3.34 19.69
C LYS A 195 1.15 -2.05 18.94
N GLU A 196 -0.10 -1.66 18.80
CA GLU A 196 -0.49 -0.37 18.28
C GLU A 196 0.17 0.75 19.09
N ARG A 197 0.72 1.72 18.40
CA ARG A 197 1.35 2.90 18.97
C ARG A 197 1.37 4.01 17.92
N ASN A 198 1.59 5.22 18.36
CA ASN A 198 1.83 6.34 17.46
C ASN A 198 3.21 6.15 16.78
N PHE A 199 3.19 5.83 15.49
CA PHE A 199 4.37 5.73 14.65
C PHE A 199 4.69 7.09 14.07
N LYS A 200 5.98 7.50 14.14
CA LYS A 200 6.45 8.77 13.59
C LYS A 200 7.66 8.56 12.72
N ILE A 201 7.82 9.41 11.73
CA ILE A 201 9.02 9.44 10.91
C ILE A 201 10.21 9.87 11.79
N ASP A 202 11.27 9.09 11.73
CA ASP A 202 12.59 9.47 12.20
C ASP A 202 13.25 10.26 11.07
N GLU A 203 13.29 11.56 11.20
CA GLU A 203 13.77 12.47 10.15
C GLU A 203 15.25 12.23 9.78
N LYS A 204 16.06 11.74 10.73
CA LYS A 204 17.47 11.40 10.45
C LYS A 204 17.55 10.19 9.53
N LEU A 205 16.87 9.11 9.87
CA LEU A 205 16.82 7.91 9.02
C LEU A 205 16.14 8.21 7.69
N PHE A 206 15.04 9.01 7.71
CA PHE A 206 14.39 9.45 6.48
C PHE A 206 15.37 10.12 5.53
N ALA A 207 16.13 11.11 6.00
CA ALA A 207 17.11 11.82 5.21
C ALA A 207 18.30 10.93 4.73
N GLU A 208 18.61 9.86 5.45
CA GLU A 208 19.59 8.85 5.02
C GLU A 208 19.04 7.99 3.88
N ILE A 209 17.82 7.49 4.01
CA ILE A 209 17.15 6.68 2.98
C ILE A 209 16.82 7.50 1.73
N ASP A 210 16.45 8.78 1.90
CA ASP A 210 16.10 9.65 0.79
C ASP A 210 17.26 9.86 -0.22
N LYS A 211 18.49 9.73 0.24
CA LYS A 211 19.69 9.80 -0.61
C LYS A 211 19.90 8.59 -1.51
N LEU A 212 19.23 7.48 -1.23
CA LEU A 212 19.36 6.27 -2.05
C LEU A 212 18.78 6.51 -3.44
N THR A 213 19.48 6.04 -4.46
CA THR A 213 19.06 6.10 -5.85
C THR A 213 18.44 4.78 -6.31
N TYR A 214 17.76 4.79 -7.45
CA TYR A 214 17.27 3.57 -8.09
C TYR A 214 18.42 2.57 -8.33
N GLU A 215 19.58 3.06 -8.78
CA GLU A 215 20.78 2.25 -9.02
C GLU A 215 21.30 1.58 -7.74
N ASP A 216 21.22 2.27 -6.60
CA ASP A 216 21.61 1.70 -5.32
C ASP A 216 20.67 0.56 -4.91
N MET A 217 19.37 0.72 -5.09
CA MET A 217 18.41 -0.36 -4.87
C MET A 217 18.68 -1.55 -5.79
N MET A 218 18.95 -1.29 -7.08
CA MET A 218 19.17 -2.34 -8.09
C MET A 218 20.49 -3.10 -7.94
N LYS A 219 21.50 -2.52 -7.27
CA LYS A 219 22.73 -3.26 -6.93
C LYS A 219 22.46 -4.45 -6.02
N ASN A 220 21.57 -4.29 -5.04
CA ASN A 220 21.23 -5.36 -4.10
C ASN A 220 19.77 -5.26 -3.59
N PRO A 221 18.78 -5.57 -4.44
CA PRO A 221 17.38 -5.40 -4.09
C PRO A 221 16.92 -6.34 -2.96
N LYS A 222 17.63 -7.49 -2.76
CA LYS A 222 17.35 -8.40 -1.65
C LYS A 222 17.68 -7.80 -0.30
N GLU A 223 18.74 -7.00 -0.21
CA GLU A 223 19.11 -6.31 1.03
C GLU A 223 18.33 -5.01 1.21
N THR A 224 18.18 -4.23 0.13
CA THR A 224 17.58 -2.91 0.20
C THR A 224 16.08 -2.95 0.49
N ILE A 225 15.33 -3.82 -0.21
CA ILE A 225 13.87 -3.90 -0.12
C ILE A 225 13.37 -5.31 0.24
N ASN A 226 14.25 -6.21 0.65
CA ASN A 226 13.93 -7.61 0.95
C ASN A 226 13.11 -8.27 -0.17
N LEU A 227 13.58 -8.11 -1.44
CA LEU A 227 12.88 -8.56 -2.63
C LEU A 227 12.62 -10.07 -2.59
N LYS A 228 11.38 -10.46 -2.78
CA LYS A 228 10.89 -11.84 -2.80
C LYS A 228 10.41 -12.24 -4.19
N GLU A 229 10.58 -13.51 -4.52
CA GLU A 229 10.01 -14.09 -5.72
C GLU A 229 8.47 -14.13 -5.66
N VAL A 230 7.81 -14.18 -6.82
CA VAL A 230 6.34 -14.21 -6.95
C VAL A 230 5.67 -15.29 -6.09
N GLY A 231 6.31 -16.45 -5.93
CA GLY A 231 5.82 -17.56 -5.10
C GLY A 231 5.68 -17.24 -3.61
N TYR A 232 6.30 -16.15 -3.13
CA TYR A 232 6.18 -15.72 -1.74
C TYR A 232 4.75 -15.27 -1.38
N ALA A 233 3.98 -14.77 -2.34
CA ALA A 233 2.58 -14.37 -2.11
C ALA A 233 1.74 -15.51 -1.51
N GLY A 234 1.86 -16.72 -2.04
CA GLY A 234 1.16 -17.90 -1.50
C GLY A 234 1.57 -18.26 -0.08
N LYS A 235 2.87 -18.14 0.24
CA LYS A 235 3.39 -18.36 1.61
C LYS A 235 2.86 -17.33 2.58
N MET A 236 2.86 -16.05 2.18
CA MET A 236 2.33 -14.93 2.96
C MET A 236 0.84 -15.11 3.28
N ILE A 237 0.02 -15.42 2.28
CA ILE A 237 -1.41 -15.70 2.43
C ILE A 237 -1.65 -16.87 3.39
N SER A 238 -0.90 -17.97 3.24
CA SER A 238 -1.00 -19.13 4.11
C SER A 238 -0.63 -18.82 5.57
N LYS A 239 0.40 -18.01 5.78
CA LYS A 239 0.83 -17.54 7.10
C LYS A 239 -0.26 -16.72 7.78
N ILE A 240 -0.84 -15.73 7.08
CA ILE A 240 -1.94 -14.89 7.59
C ILE A 240 -3.16 -15.74 7.91
N ALA A 241 -3.57 -16.63 7.01
CA ALA A 241 -4.72 -17.52 7.21
C ALA A 241 -4.56 -18.44 8.42
N SER A 242 -3.34 -18.96 8.65
CA SER A 242 -3.05 -19.81 9.81
C SER A 242 -3.08 -19.02 11.13
N ALA A 243 -2.60 -17.78 11.11
CA ALA A 243 -2.60 -16.91 12.30
C ALA A 243 -4.01 -16.40 12.64
N SER A 244 -4.92 -16.31 11.65
CA SER A 244 -6.27 -15.75 11.82
C SER A 244 -7.30 -16.75 12.34
N LYS A 245 -6.94 -18.02 12.43
CA LYS A 245 -7.73 -19.09 13.11
C LYS A 245 -7.48 -19.04 14.61
#